data_b8c2a1740b6f479392ef8898e3a213eb
#
_entry.id   b8c2a1740b6f479392ef8898e3a213eb
#
_cell.length_a   1.000
_cell.length_b   1.000
_cell.length_c   1.000
_cell.angle_alpha   90.00
_cell.angle_beta   90.00
_cell.angle_gamma   90.00
#
_symmetry.space_group_name_H-M   'P 1'
#
loop_
_entity.id
_entity.type
_entity.pdbx_description
1 polymer ?
#
loop_
_entity_poly.entity_id
_entity_poly.type
_entity_poly.pdbx_seq_one_letter_code
_entity_poly.pdbx_strand_id
1 'polypeptide(L)'
;LLKRGFDGTGWALGWKVCLWARLDEAENALKLIKNQLRPINPRGLKRPGGGSYPNMFDAHPPFQIDGNFGVAAGIAEMLVRGAIPKEWSGYAKGIKCKNGTELNIKFDKGEIYE
;
A
#
# COMPACT_ATOMS: atom_id res chain seq x y z
N LEU A 1 -5.15 15.04 2.45
CA LEU A 1 -4.09 14.04 2.45
C LEU A 1 -2.70 14.68 2.39
N LEU A 2 -2.44 15.62 1.47
CA LEU A 2 -1.12 16.25 1.33
C LEU A 2 -0.61 16.85 2.65
N LYS A 3 -1.45 17.55 3.40
CA LYS A 3 -1.07 18.12 4.71
C LYS A 3 -0.68 17.05 5.75
N ARG A 4 -1.15 15.82 5.63
CA ARG A 4 -0.78 14.70 6.51
C ARG A 4 0.53 14.03 6.09
N GLY A 5 1.06 14.38 4.94
CA GLY A 5 2.31 13.88 4.41
C GLY A 5 2.32 12.39 4.11
N PHE A 6 3.49 11.92 3.75
CA PHE A 6 3.74 10.51 3.34
C PHE A 6 4.39 9.69 4.46
N ASP A 7 4.61 10.26 5.62
CA ASP A 7 5.15 9.55 6.79
C ASP A 7 4.03 9.19 7.76
N GLY A 8 4.33 8.31 8.68
CA GLY A 8 3.38 7.84 9.69
C GLY A 8 3.71 6.44 10.15
N THR A 9 2.82 5.87 10.94
CA THR A 9 2.97 4.55 11.51
C THR A 9 1.79 3.68 11.13
N GLY A 10 2.02 2.36 11.08
CA GLY A 10 1.03 1.33 11.07
C GLY A 10 -0.19 1.58 10.19
N TRP A 11 -1.34 1.53 10.82
CA TRP A 11 -2.64 1.73 10.19
C TRP A 11 -2.76 3.06 9.43
N ALA A 12 -2.10 4.11 9.90
CA ALA A 12 -2.17 5.43 9.26
C ALA A 12 -1.58 5.43 7.83
N LEU A 13 -0.53 4.64 7.58
CA LEU A 13 0.01 4.46 6.24
C LEU A 13 -0.96 3.69 5.36
N GLY A 14 -1.45 2.52 5.81
CA GLY A 14 -2.41 1.70 5.07
C GLY A 14 -3.70 2.45 4.72
N TRP A 15 -4.25 3.20 5.67
CA TRP A 15 -5.42 4.03 5.43
C TRP A 15 -5.19 5.08 4.33
N LYS A 16 -4.03 5.75 4.35
CA LYS A 16 -3.69 6.73 3.31
C LYS A 16 -3.48 6.09 1.94
N VAL A 17 -2.92 4.86 1.87
CA VAL A 17 -2.82 4.12 0.60
C VAL A 17 -4.21 3.91 0.00
N CYS A 18 -5.18 3.44 0.79
CA CYS A 18 -6.56 3.27 0.32
C CYS A 18 -7.17 4.58 -0.20
N LEU A 19 -6.93 5.69 0.49
CA LEU A 19 -7.46 6.99 0.09
C LEU A 19 -6.82 7.50 -1.22
N TRP A 20 -5.51 7.38 -1.37
CA TRP A 20 -4.83 7.78 -2.61
C TRP A 20 -5.24 6.91 -3.79
N ALA A 21 -5.43 5.59 -3.56
CA ALA A 21 -5.98 4.70 -4.58
C ALA A 21 -7.37 5.16 -5.07
N ARG A 22 -8.23 5.59 -4.14
CA ARG A 22 -9.57 6.10 -4.46
C ARG A 22 -9.58 7.44 -5.17
N LEU A 23 -8.51 8.21 -5.03
CA LEU A 23 -8.30 9.47 -5.75
C LEU A 23 -7.58 9.28 -7.08
N ASP A 24 -7.30 8.04 -7.47
CA ASP A 24 -6.55 7.68 -8.68
C ASP A 24 -5.11 8.24 -8.70
N GLU A 25 -4.53 8.38 -7.51
CA GLU A 25 -3.19 8.94 -7.29
C GLU A 25 -2.17 7.83 -6.99
N ALA A 26 -1.90 7.00 -7.99
CA ALA A 26 -1.07 5.80 -7.88
C ALA A 26 0.33 6.06 -7.32
N GLU A 27 1.00 7.13 -7.78
CA GLU A 27 2.36 7.46 -7.33
C GLU A 27 2.40 7.88 -5.86
N ASN A 28 1.37 8.55 -5.38
CA ASN A 28 1.24 8.92 -3.97
C ASN A 28 0.98 7.69 -3.09
N ALA A 29 0.15 6.77 -3.56
CA ALA A 29 -0.07 5.49 -2.90
C ALA A 29 1.24 4.68 -2.83
N LEU A 30 2.00 4.61 -3.92
CA LEU A 30 3.29 3.89 -3.97
C LEU A 30 4.31 4.44 -2.97
N LYS A 31 4.40 5.77 -2.80
CA LYS A 31 5.29 6.37 -1.78
C LYS A 31 4.98 5.86 -0.38
N LEU A 32 3.70 5.72 -0.03
CA LEU A 32 3.27 5.21 1.26
C LEU A 32 3.57 3.71 1.42
N ILE A 33 3.37 2.92 0.35
CA ILE A 33 3.72 1.50 0.34
C ILE A 33 5.23 1.32 0.57
N LYS A 34 6.08 2.09 -0.12
CA LYS A 34 7.54 2.08 0.08
C LYS A 34 7.91 2.44 1.52
N ASN A 35 7.22 3.41 2.12
CA ASN A 35 7.45 3.76 3.52
C ASN A 35 7.00 2.66 4.49
N GLN A 36 5.89 1.98 4.20
CA GLN A 36 5.43 0.85 4.99
C GLN A 36 6.38 -0.34 4.93
N LEU A 37 6.95 -0.60 3.76
CA LEU A 37 7.90 -1.71 3.55
C LEU A 37 9.33 -1.37 3.97
N ARG A 38 9.60 -0.14 4.41
CA ARG A 38 10.91 0.27 4.88
C ARG A 38 11.33 -0.55 6.10
N PRO A 39 12.49 -1.26 6.04
CA PRO A 39 12.97 -2.00 7.20
C PRO A 39 13.25 -1.09 8.39
N ILE A 40 12.78 -1.48 9.55
CA ILE A 40 13.17 -0.82 10.80
C ILE A 40 13.97 -1.76 11.70
N ASN A 41 14.95 -1.19 12.39
CA ASN A 41 15.69 -1.95 13.39
C ASN A 41 14.82 -2.09 14.66
N PRO A 42 14.58 -3.32 15.16
CA PRO A 42 13.83 -3.53 16.39
C PRO A 42 14.38 -2.78 17.62
N ARG A 43 15.66 -2.44 17.60
CA ARG A 43 16.33 -1.62 18.62
C ARG A 43 16.27 -0.11 18.34
N GLY A 44 15.80 0.25 17.16
CA GLY A 44 15.81 1.61 16.65
C GLY A 44 14.56 2.41 17.02
N LEU A 45 14.21 2.50 18.29
CA LEU A 45 13.10 3.28 18.82
C LEU A 45 13.19 4.79 18.58
N LYS A 46 14.21 5.26 17.84
CA LYS A 46 14.48 6.69 17.66
C LYS A 46 14.00 7.28 16.34
N ARG A 47 13.31 6.52 15.49
CA ARG A 47 12.75 7.11 14.24
C ARG A 47 11.25 7.33 14.40
N PRO A 48 10.78 8.57 14.25
CA PRO A 48 9.37 8.81 14.00
C PRO A 48 8.99 8.15 12.67
N GLY A 49 7.89 7.43 12.65
CA GLY A 49 7.38 6.80 11.45
C GLY A 49 7.39 5.27 11.50
N GLY A 50 6.51 4.70 10.69
CA GLY A 50 6.34 3.28 10.54
C GLY A 50 7.36 2.62 9.61
N GLY A 51 7.11 1.40 9.32
CA GLY A 51 7.90 0.54 8.47
C GLY A 51 7.56 -0.91 8.77
N SER A 52 8.46 -1.81 8.44
CA SER A 52 8.28 -3.24 8.69
C SER A 52 9.44 -3.83 9.49
N TYR A 53 9.11 -4.67 10.44
CA TYR A 53 10.08 -5.50 11.14
C TYR A 53 10.65 -6.58 10.21
N PRO A 54 11.80 -7.22 10.55
CA PRO A 54 12.40 -8.27 9.72
C PRO A 54 11.47 -9.44 9.38
N ASN A 55 10.47 -9.70 10.21
CA ASN A 55 9.44 -10.71 9.99
C ASN A 55 8.26 -10.23 9.13
N MET A 56 8.40 -9.08 8.47
CA MET A 56 7.38 -8.41 7.65
C MET A 56 6.16 -7.88 8.42
N PHE A 57 6.15 -7.93 9.72
CA PHE A 57 5.09 -7.33 10.52
C PHE A 57 5.21 -5.80 10.53
N ASP A 58 4.07 -5.15 10.47
CA ASP A 58 3.98 -3.71 10.55
C ASP A 58 4.54 -3.18 11.87
N ALA A 59 5.23 -2.07 11.75
CA ALA A 59 5.83 -1.40 12.89
C ALA A 59 5.13 -0.08 13.17
N HIS A 60 4.49 -0.05 14.32
CA HIS A 60 4.02 1.20 14.92
C HIS A 60 4.89 1.63 16.09
N PRO A 61 6.01 1.03 16.35
CA PRO A 61 6.48 0.39 17.57
C PRO A 61 5.53 0.57 18.76
N PRO A 62 4.93 -0.55 19.29
CA PRO A 62 5.10 -1.96 18.89
C PRO A 62 4.35 -2.35 17.61
N PHE A 63 4.35 -3.64 17.27
CA PHE A 63 3.61 -4.24 16.17
C PHE A 63 2.11 -3.99 16.23
N GLN A 64 1.51 -3.71 15.07
CA GLN A 64 0.06 -3.60 14.86
C GLN A 64 -0.34 -4.27 13.56
N ILE A 65 -1.16 -5.32 13.62
CA ILE A 65 -1.58 -6.10 12.44
C ILE A 65 -2.45 -5.29 11.46
N ASP A 66 -3.15 -4.29 11.95
CA ASP A 66 -4.00 -3.42 11.13
C ASP A 66 -3.21 -2.67 10.04
N GLY A 67 -1.94 -2.35 10.27
CA GLY A 67 -1.06 -1.79 9.25
C GLY A 67 -0.79 -2.79 8.11
N ASN A 68 -0.55 -4.06 8.43
CA ASN A 68 -0.39 -5.11 7.42
C ASN A 68 -1.65 -5.27 6.56
N PHE A 69 -2.80 -5.41 7.19
CA PHE A 69 -4.07 -5.56 6.47
C PHE A 69 -4.47 -4.28 5.72
N GLY A 70 -4.21 -3.12 6.31
CA GLY A 70 -4.52 -1.84 5.69
C GLY A 70 -3.74 -1.60 4.39
N VAL A 71 -2.45 -1.93 4.36
CA VAL A 71 -1.64 -1.81 3.14
C VAL A 71 -2.06 -2.84 2.09
N ALA A 72 -2.32 -4.09 2.49
CA ALA A 72 -2.83 -5.12 1.58
C ALA A 72 -4.17 -4.70 0.94
N ALA A 73 -5.09 -4.17 1.75
CA ALA A 73 -6.35 -3.62 1.26
C ALA A 73 -6.13 -2.43 0.31
N GLY A 74 -5.17 -1.56 0.62
CA GLY A 74 -4.81 -0.44 -0.24
C GLY A 74 -4.28 -0.87 -1.60
N ILE A 75 -3.42 -1.88 -1.66
CA ILE A 75 -2.94 -2.47 -2.91
C ILE A 75 -4.10 -3.08 -3.70
N ALA A 76 -5.01 -3.80 -3.05
CA ALA A 76 -6.20 -4.33 -3.71
C ALA A 76 -7.09 -3.21 -4.29
N GLU A 77 -7.30 -2.10 -3.56
CA GLU A 77 -8.01 -0.92 -4.06
C GLU A 77 -7.31 -0.32 -5.30
N MET A 78 -5.98 -0.22 -5.30
CA MET A 78 -5.22 0.26 -6.47
C MET A 78 -5.47 -0.61 -7.69
N LEU A 79 -5.39 -1.93 -7.54
CA LEU A 79 -5.61 -2.88 -8.63
C LEU A 79 -7.05 -2.83 -9.15
N VAL A 80 -8.04 -2.82 -8.26
CA VAL A 80 -9.47 -2.77 -8.63
C VAL A 80 -9.83 -1.46 -9.36
N ARG A 81 -9.18 -0.36 -9.00
CA ARG A 81 -9.44 0.96 -9.60
C ARG A 81 -8.57 1.26 -10.80
N GLY A 82 -7.56 0.46 -11.07
CA GLY A 82 -6.60 0.74 -12.12
C GLY A 82 -5.59 1.83 -11.79
N ALA A 83 -5.46 2.19 -10.52
CA ALA A 83 -4.45 3.13 -10.03
C ALA A 83 -3.08 2.43 -9.97
N ILE A 84 -2.47 2.18 -11.11
CA ILE A 84 -1.24 1.42 -11.26
C ILE A 84 -0.05 2.38 -11.37
N PRO A 85 0.95 2.30 -10.46
CA PRO A 85 2.14 3.13 -10.55
C PRO A 85 2.99 2.81 -11.79
N LYS A 86 3.66 3.83 -12.33
CA LYS A 86 4.55 3.67 -13.51
C LYS A 86 5.72 2.71 -13.29
N GLU A 87 6.08 2.43 -12.05
CA GLU A 87 7.11 1.44 -11.73
C GLU A 87 6.61 -0.02 -11.81
N TRP A 88 5.30 -0.23 -11.88
CA TRP A 88 4.73 -1.57 -11.83
C TRP A 88 4.49 -2.14 -13.21
N SER A 89 4.98 -3.37 -13.41
CA SER A 89 4.70 -4.21 -14.57
C SER A 89 4.42 -5.63 -14.08
N GLY A 90 3.36 -6.25 -14.61
CA GLY A 90 2.98 -7.59 -14.19
C GLY A 90 1.52 -7.91 -14.45
N TYR A 91 0.97 -8.76 -13.60
CA TYR A 91 -0.44 -9.15 -13.68
C TYR A 91 -1.03 -9.39 -12.30
N ALA A 92 -2.34 -9.26 -12.21
CA ALA A 92 -3.13 -9.66 -11.04
C ALA A 92 -4.30 -10.51 -11.50
N LYS A 93 -4.52 -11.65 -10.84
CA LYS A 93 -5.58 -12.61 -11.16
C LYS A 93 -6.38 -12.99 -9.93
N GLY A 94 -7.67 -13.26 -10.14
CA GLY A 94 -8.54 -13.79 -9.12
C GLY A 94 -8.93 -12.79 -8.03
N ILE A 95 -8.80 -11.47 -8.28
CA ILE A 95 -9.19 -10.47 -7.31
C ILE A 95 -10.72 -10.39 -7.25
N LYS A 96 -11.28 -10.74 -6.11
CA LYS A 96 -12.73 -10.67 -5.89
C LYS A 96 -13.16 -9.24 -5.59
N CYS A 97 -14.04 -8.71 -6.43
CA CYS A 97 -14.64 -7.40 -6.25
C CYS A 97 -15.91 -7.47 -5.40
N LYS A 98 -16.30 -6.35 -4.80
CA LYS A 98 -17.50 -6.29 -3.93
C LYS A 98 -18.80 -6.65 -4.64
N ASN A 99 -18.87 -6.45 -5.96
CA ASN A 99 -20.02 -6.81 -6.79
C ASN A 99 -20.05 -8.31 -7.19
N GLY A 100 -19.14 -9.12 -6.65
CA GLY A 100 -19.05 -10.55 -6.93
C GLY A 100 -18.27 -10.91 -8.21
N THR A 101 -17.83 -9.93 -9.00
CA THR A 101 -17.00 -10.19 -10.18
C THR A 101 -15.57 -10.53 -9.80
N GLU A 102 -14.85 -11.16 -10.71
CA GLU A 102 -13.43 -11.43 -10.57
C GLU A 102 -12.64 -10.58 -11.55
N LEU A 103 -11.64 -9.88 -11.02
CA LEU A 103 -10.75 -9.05 -11.82
C LEU A 103 -9.49 -9.85 -12.19
N ASN A 104 -9.17 -9.83 -13.49
CA ASN A 104 -7.93 -10.35 -14.04
C ASN A 104 -7.34 -9.27 -14.95
N ILE A 105 -6.19 -8.73 -14.58
CA ILE A 105 -5.56 -7.63 -15.32
C ILE A 105 -4.08 -7.89 -15.55
N LYS A 106 -3.58 -7.37 -16.67
CA LYS A 106 -2.14 -7.22 -16.94
C LYS A 106 -1.83 -5.74 -17.01
N PHE A 107 -0.65 -5.35 -16.57
CA PHE A 107 -0.20 -3.97 -16.61
C PHE A 107 1.30 -3.87 -16.88
N ASP A 108 1.68 -2.83 -17.57
CA ASP A 108 3.08 -2.49 -17.82
C ASP A 108 3.27 -0.97 -17.71
N LYS A 109 4.28 -0.55 -16.93
CA LYS A 109 4.61 0.86 -16.69
C LYS A 109 3.40 1.74 -16.34
N GLY A 110 2.50 1.19 -15.53
CA GLY A 110 1.30 1.89 -15.07
C GLY A 110 0.09 1.83 -16.00
N GLU A 111 0.24 1.26 -17.20
CA GLU A 111 -0.86 1.08 -18.16
C GLU A 111 -1.46 -0.32 -18.05
N ILE A 112 -2.80 -0.41 -18.15
CA ILE A 112 -3.52 -1.68 -18.10
C ILE A 112 -3.77 -2.18 -19.51
N TYR A 113 -3.53 -3.47 -19.71
CA TYR A 113 -3.84 -4.22 -20.94
C TYR A 113 -4.91 -5.27 -20.64
N GLU A 114 -5.79 -5.46 -21.57
CA GLU A 114 -6.73 -6.57 -21.52
C GLU A 114 -6.07 -7.91 -21.92
#